data_535b2d328339905a7cc3ae4ad637e5dc
#
_entry.id   535b2d328339905a7cc3ae4ad637e5dc
#
_cell.length_a   1.000
_cell.length_b   1.000
_cell.length_c   1.000
_cell.angle_alpha   90.00
_cell.angle_beta   90.00
_cell.angle_gamma   90.00
#
_symmetry.space_group_name_H-M   'P 1'
#
loop_
_entity.id
_entity.type
_entity.pdbx_description
1 polymer ?
#
loop_
_entity_poly.entity_id
_entity_poly.type
_entity_poly.pdbx_seq_one_letter_code
_entity_poly.pdbx_strand_id
1 'polypeptide(L)'
;PAITWLHTHLGLYGAWNFDGDATFVVPEIFEVPDLEVGSRQGLPGIKELGGHSGGSALAGLTVSTRAALTQPEGVAATVGSGKPRPDLKLPQGKLAPGQWQPAPPKGAVRLRLVSKHGVADLSGPTTCELLDLEGVKAVEARLGPDPLAPGKTAEGKATFIANVRRRRRAIGELLMDQSVIAGVGNIYRAESLFRAGISPRRQGANISAQRLGKLWDDNAALLAHGVATGLITTVNSDDVPDPLPPDDPEAGRWYVYHRTGRPCLRCGTPIAGDMMQGRTLFWCPRCQGR
;
A
#
# COMPACT_ATOMS: atom_id res chain seq x y z
N PRO A 1 12.37 20.72 20.96
CA PRO A 1 11.33 19.69 21.00
C PRO A 1 11.83 18.45 20.32
N ALA A 2 11.60 17.28 20.94
CA ALA A 2 11.96 16.02 20.34
C ALA A 2 11.00 15.76 19.16
N ILE A 3 11.53 15.42 17.98
CA ILE A 3 10.70 15.06 16.84
C ILE A 3 10.04 13.71 17.15
N THR A 4 8.72 13.69 17.09
CA THR A 4 7.91 12.48 17.34
C THR A 4 7.25 12.05 16.03
N TRP A 5 7.28 10.75 15.75
CA TRP A 5 6.76 10.16 14.53
C TRP A 5 5.47 9.39 14.83
N LEU A 6 4.46 9.56 13.98
CA LEU A 6 3.26 8.73 14.04
C LEU A 6 3.45 7.50 13.15
N HIS A 7 3.50 6.33 13.76
CA HIS A 7 3.52 5.05 13.05
C HIS A 7 2.13 4.43 13.01
N THR A 8 1.58 4.23 11.81
CA THR A 8 0.29 3.57 11.61
C THR A 8 0.43 2.40 10.64
N HIS A 9 -0.20 1.27 10.98
CA HIS A 9 -0.34 0.14 10.08
C HIS A 9 -1.81 -0.28 9.98
N LEU A 10 -2.38 -0.16 8.79
CA LEU A 10 -3.81 -0.37 8.58
C LEU A 10 -4.22 -1.85 8.69
N GLY A 11 -3.33 -2.78 8.38
CA GLY A 11 -3.67 -4.20 8.35
C GLY A 11 -4.69 -4.52 7.25
N LEU A 12 -5.69 -5.35 7.59
CA LEU A 12 -6.77 -5.74 6.67
C LEU A 12 -7.98 -4.83 6.73
N TYR A 13 -8.24 -4.22 7.89
CA TYR A 13 -9.49 -3.53 8.19
C TYR A 13 -9.29 -2.07 8.56
N GLY A 14 -8.06 -1.62 8.73
CA GLY A 14 -7.77 -0.24 9.03
C GLY A 14 -8.07 0.67 7.85
N ALA A 15 -8.66 1.82 8.16
CA ALA A 15 -8.99 2.83 7.16
C ALA A 15 -8.83 4.24 7.72
N TRP A 16 -8.39 5.16 6.86
CA TRP A 16 -8.48 6.58 7.08
C TRP A 16 -9.74 7.12 6.42
N ASN A 17 -10.53 7.89 7.17
CA ASN A 17 -11.67 8.64 6.66
C ASN A 17 -11.36 10.13 6.80
N PHE A 18 -11.63 10.88 5.75
CA PHE A 18 -11.37 12.30 5.69
C PHE A 18 -12.66 13.07 5.49
N ASP A 19 -12.76 14.25 6.12
CA ASP A 19 -13.85 15.20 5.93
C ASP A 19 -13.29 16.63 6.08
N GLY A 20 -13.86 17.61 5.39
CA GLY A 20 -13.36 18.97 5.43
C GLY A 20 -14.11 19.96 4.55
N ASP A 21 -13.66 21.21 4.56
CA ASP A 21 -14.20 22.26 3.69
C ASP A 21 -13.63 22.18 2.25
N ALA A 22 -14.04 23.11 1.40
CA ALA A 22 -13.63 23.13 -0.01
C ALA A 22 -12.12 23.37 -0.23
N THR A 23 -11.40 23.80 0.81
CA THR A 23 -9.94 24.04 0.78
C THR A 23 -9.15 22.89 1.36
N PHE A 24 -9.84 21.90 1.94
CA PHE A 24 -9.19 20.73 2.50
C PHE A 24 -8.64 19.84 1.39
N VAL A 25 -7.34 19.76 1.33
CA VAL A 25 -6.62 18.81 0.48
C VAL A 25 -6.09 17.70 1.38
N VAL A 26 -6.41 16.45 1.06
CA VAL A 26 -5.80 15.31 1.75
C VAL A 26 -4.30 15.36 1.43
N PRO A 27 -3.43 15.60 2.42
CA PRO A 27 -2.01 15.72 2.15
C PRO A 27 -1.49 14.38 1.64
N GLU A 28 -0.71 14.41 0.58
CA GLU A 28 0.02 13.23 0.10
C GLU A 28 1.03 12.75 1.14
N ILE A 29 1.48 13.67 2.00
CA ILE A 29 2.38 13.45 3.13
C ILE A 29 1.84 14.27 4.31
N PHE A 30 1.59 13.61 5.44
CA PHE A 30 1.27 14.30 6.69
C PHE A 30 2.57 14.83 7.31
N GLU A 31 2.94 16.09 7.02
CA GLU A 31 3.77 16.85 7.92
C GLU A 31 2.85 17.38 9.02
N VAL A 32 3.01 16.94 10.25
CA VAL A 32 2.31 17.47 11.41
C VAL A 32 3.23 18.47 12.10
N PRO A 33 3.08 19.78 11.82
CA PRO A 33 3.77 20.78 12.62
C PRO A 33 3.05 20.85 13.97
N ASP A 34 3.81 20.72 15.06
CA ASP A 34 3.37 20.93 16.44
C ASP A 34 2.12 20.14 16.89
N LEU A 35 2.32 18.82 17.09
CA LEU A 35 1.37 18.00 17.82
C LEU A 35 1.45 18.36 19.29
N GLU A 36 0.51 19.20 19.77
CA GLU A 36 0.23 19.25 21.20
C GLU A 36 -0.38 17.91 21.62
N VAL A 37 0.43 17.06 22.21
CA VAL A 37 -0.04 15.82 22.84
C VAL A 37 -0.84 16.23 24.06
N GLY A 38 -2.16 16.37 23.89
CA GLY A 38 -3.08 16.56 25.00
C GLY A 38 -2.91 15.44 26.03
N SER A 39 -2.80 15.81 27.30
CA SER A 39 -2.68 14.88 28.41
C SER A 39 -3.75 13.79 28.34
N ARG A 40 -3.42 12.57 28.73
CA ARG A 40 -4.26 11.34 28.70
C ARG A 40 -5.59 11.39 29.47
N GLN A 41 -6.02 12.55 29.92
CA GLN A 41 -7.27 12.74 30.68
C GLN A 41 -8.35 13.27 29.74
N GLY A 42 -9.24 12.39 29.30
CA GLY A 42 -10.53 12.83 28.77
C GLY A 42 -11.12 12.14 27.55
N LEU A 43 -10.57 11.03 27.05
CA LEU A 43 -11.27 10.25 26.02
C LEU A 43 -11.91 9.00 26.64
N PRO A 44 -13.26 8.95 26.76
CA PRO A 44 -13.93 7.76 27.24
C PRO A 44 -13.85 6.67 26.14
N GLY A 45 -13.22 5.54 26.47
CA GLY A 45 -13.27 4.34 25.64
C GLY A 45 -11.95 3.72 25.18
N ILE A 46 -10.78 4.19 25.60
CA ILE A 46 -9.52 3.52 25.31
C ILE A 46 -9.33 2.37 26.31
N LYS A 47 -9.78 1.17 25.93
CA LYS A 47 -9.32 -0.07 26.56
C LYS A 47 -8.02 -0.49 25.88
N GLU A 48 -6.94 -0.60 26.67
CA GLU A 48 -5.72 -1.29 26.24
C GLU A 48 -6.07 -2.75 25.94
N LEU A 49 -6.08 -3.11 24.67
CA LEU A 49 -6.13 -4.51 24.27
C LEU A 49 -4.70 -5.04 24.24
N GLY A 50 -4.44 -5.94 25.20
CA GLY A 50 -3.19 -6.64 25.37
C GLY A 50 -2.73 -7.36 24.09
N GLY A 51 -1.41 -7.38 23.91
CA GLY A 51 -0.77 -7.95 22.75
C GLY A 51 -1.02 -9.44 22.58
N HIS A 52 -1.20 -9.84 21.33
CA HIS A 52 -0.94 -11.20 20.88
C HIS A 52 0.00 -11.14 19.69
N SER A 53 1.12 -11.83 19.86
CA SER A 53 2.17 -12.05 18.88
C SER A 53 1.63 -12.85 17.68
N GLY A 54 1.61 -12.25 16.52
CA GLY A 54 1.30 -12.92 15.26
C GLY A 54 1.79 -12.10 14.08
N GLY A 55 2.69 -12.67 13.30
CA GLY A 55 3.39 -12.21 12.10
C GLY A 55 2.95 -10.89 11.47
N SER A 56 3.74 -9.87 11.67
CA SER A 56 3.55 -8.54 11.11
C SER A 56 3.79 -8.53 9.61
N ALA A 57 2.75 -8.40 8.82
CA ALA A 57 2.84 -7.97 7.43
C ALA A 57 2.63 -6.44 7.41
N LEU A 58 3.71 -5.69 7.26
CA LEU A 58 3.65 -4.25 7.01
C LEU A 58 3.22 -4.03 5.55
N ALA A 59 1.96 -3.84 5.30
CA ALA A 59 1.45 -3.43 4.00
C ALA A 59 0.74 -2.10 4.15
N GLY A 60 1.36 -1.04 3.66
CA GLY A 60 0.71 0.24 3.47
C GLY A 60 1.37 1.42 4.16
N LEU A 61 1.84 2.32 3.36
CA LEU A 61 2.40 3.65 3.65
C LEU A 61 3.61 3.66 4.58
N THR A 62 4.74 3.23 4.07
CA THR A 62 6.02 3.74 4.56
C THR A 62 6.24 5.09 3.89
N VAL A 63 5.86 6.16 4.54
CA VAL A 63 6.25 7.51 4.13
C VAL A 63 7.72 7.67 4.45
N SER A 64 8.60 7.46 3.47
CA SER A 64 9.99 7.87 3.58
C SER A 64 10.04 9.38 3.44
N THR A 65 10.09 10.09 4.56
CA THR A 65 10.17 11.56 4.63
C THR A 65 11.45 12.16 4.03
N ARG A 66 12.35 11.37 3.48
CA ARG A 66 13.60 11.85 2.88
C ARG A 66 13.51 12.26 1.41
N ALA A 67 12.46 11.93 0.69
CA ALA A 67 12.30 12.26 -0.73
C ALA A 67 11.61 13.60 -1.00
N ALA A 68 11.07 14.28 0.00
CA ALA A 68 10.27 15.51 -0.17
C ALA A 68 11.07 16.81 -0.16
N LEU A 69 12.39 16.80 -0.01
CA LEU A 69 13.18 18.03 0.16
C LEU A 69 13.77 18.61 -1.13
N THR A 70 13.43 18.13 -2.32
CA THR A 70 13.87 18.76 -3.57
C THR A 70 12.79 18.63 -4.64
N GLN A 71 11.76 19.47 -4.57
CA GLN A 71 10.97 19.81 -5.76
C GLN A 71 11.35 21.21 -6.24
N PRO A 72 11.69 21.38 -7.53
CA PRO A 72 11.80 22.71 -8.12
C PRO A 72 10.40 23.30 -8.27
N GLU A 73 10.27 24.58 -7.94
CA GLU A 73 9.05 25.36 -8.14
C GLU A 73 8.56 25.27 -9.59
N GLY A 74 7.29 24.93 -9.80
CA GLY A 74 6.60 25.26 -11.05
C GLY A 74 6.03 24.12 -11.87
N VAL A 75 5.60 22.97 -11.32
CA VAL A 75 4.79 22.00 -12.08
C VAL A 75 3.40 21.89 -11.46
N ALA A 76 2.43 22.57 -12.07
CA ALA A 76 1.02 22.31 -11.83
C ALA A 76 0.71 20.87 -12.29
N ALA A 77 0.44 19.98 -11.36
CA ALA A 77 -0.05 18.64 -11.65
C ALA A 77 -1.45 18.75 -12.24
N THR A 78 -1.57 18.59 -13.55
CA THR A 78 -2.84 18.32 -14.19
C THR A 78 -3.34 16.95 -13.71
N VAL A 79 -4.31 16.96 -12.83
CA VAL A 79 -5.04 15.77 -12.39
C VAL A 79 -5.75 15.20 -13.60
N GLY A 80 -5.24 14.09 -14.13
CA GLY A 80 -5.93 13.30 -15.13
C GLY A 80 -7.28 12.85 -14.56
N SER A 81 -8.32 12.89 -15.38
CA SER A 81 -9.72 12.58 -15.07
C SER A 81 -9.95 11.08 -14.75
N GLY A 82 -9.21 10.52 -13.80
CA GLY A 82 -9.46 9.21 -13.20
C GLY A 82 -10.58 9.31 -12.18
N LYS A 83 -11.59 8.43 -12.25
CA LYS A 83 -12.64 8.34 -11.23
C LYS A 83 -11.99 8.20 -9.84
N PRO A 84 -12.50 8.96 -8.83
CA PRO A 84 -11.95 8.90 -7.46
C PRO A 84 -11.98 7.47 -6.93
N ARG A 85 -10.98 7.10 -6.12
CA ARG A 85 -10.97 5.82 -5.41
C ARG A 85 -12.28 5.67 -4.64
N PRO A 86 -13.00 4.55 -4.74
CA PRO A 86 -14.27 4.35 -4.03
C PRO A 86 -14.12 4.37 -2.50
N ASP A 87 -12.92 4.18 -1.99
CA ASP A 87 -12.52 4.20 -0.58
C ASP A 87 -12.02 5.56 -0.09
N LEU A 88 -11.61 6.47 -0.99
CA LEU A 88 -11.38 7.86 -0.64
C LEU A 88 -12.65 8.66 -0.96
N LYS A 89 -13.61 8.68 -0.06
CA LYS A 89 -14.70 9.66 -0.10
C LYS A 89 -14.08 11.01 0.23
N LEU A 90 -13.60 11.70 -0.80
CA LEU A 90 -13.26 13.10 -0.68
C LEU A 90 -14.50 13.85 -0.19
N PRO A 91 -14.37 14.75 0.77
CA PRO A 91 -15.50 15.51 1.25
C PRO A 91 -16.14 16.27 0.09
N GLN A 92 -17.42 16.02 -0.16
CA GLN A 92 -18.21 16.84 -1.07
C GLN A 92 -18.64 18.11 -0.31
N GLY A 93 -17.67 18.84 0.21
CA GLY A 93 -17.91 20.03 1.01
C GLY A 93 -18.29 21.21 0.13
N LYS A 94 -19.55 21.62 0.21
CA LYS A 94 -20.05 22.88 -0.32
C LYS A 94 -19.97 24.03 0.70
N LEU A 95 -19.28 23.84 1.83
CA LEU A 95 -19.17 24.86 2.87
C LEU A 95 -18.04 25.83 2.54
N ALA A 96 -18.29 27.11 2.76
CA ALA A 96 -17.28 28.14 2.60
C ALA A 96 -16.13 27.93 3.62
N PRO A 97 -14.90 28.37 3.30
CA PRO A 97 -13.78 28.28 4.24
C PRO A 97 -14.13 28.92 5.58
N GLY A 98 -13.87 28.20 6.68
CA GLY A 98 -14.16 28.67 8.05
C GLY A 98 -15.57 28.43 8.56
N GLN A 99 -16.48 27.88 7.77
CA GLN A 99 -17.84 27.48 8.22
C GLN A 99 -17.93 25.97 8.52
N TRP A 100 -16.91 25.22 8.16
CA TRP A 100 -16.87 23.78 8.41
C TRP A 100 -16.54 23.48 9.88
N GLN A 101 -17.25 22.53 10.44
CA GLN A 101 -16.96 21.97 11.76
C GLN A 101 -16.91 20.44 11.66
N PRO A 102 -15.95 19.78 12.32
CA PRO A 102 -15.84 18.34 12.26
C PRO A 102 -17.06 17.68 12.88
N ALA A 103 -17.72 16.80 12.13
CA ALA A 103 -18.76 15.95 12.68
C ALA A 103 -18.20 15.06 13.80
N PRO A 104 -19.04 14.62 14.76
CA PRO A 104 -18.60 13.66 15.77
C PRO A 104 -17.98 12.41 15.13
N PRO A 105 -16.97 11.77 15.77
CA PRO A 105 -16.37 10.55 15.27
C PRO A 105 -17.43 9.46 15.07
N LYS A 106 -17.35 8.72 13.97
CA LYS A 106 -18.26 7.59 13.68
C LYS A 106 -17.55 6.27 13.93
N GLY A 107 -18.15 5.41 14.75
CA GLY A 107 -17.59 4.09 15.05
C GLY A 107 -16.37 4.13 15.98
N ALA A 108 -15.52 3.10 15.89
CA ALA A 108 -14.34 2.94 16.75
C ALA A 108 -13.13 3.69 16.14
N VAL A 109 -13.10 5.01 16.27
CA VAL A 109 -11.97 5.83 15.83
C VAL A 109 -10.81 5.66 16.82
N ARG A 110 -9.64 5.23 16.33
CA ARG A 110 -8.43 5.04 17.12
C ARG A 110 -7.61 6.32 17.25
N LEU A 111 -7.59 7.12 16.20
CA LEU A 111 -6.90 8.41 16.14
C LEU A 111 -7.75 9.38 15.32
N ARG A 112 -7.84 10.61 15.79
CA ARG A 112 -8.45 11.72 15.08
C ARG A 112 -7.45 12.87 14.98
N LEU A 113 -7.15 13.31 13.77
CA LEU A 113 -6.37 14.50 13.49
C LEU A 113 -7.32 15.59 13.02
N VAL A 114 -7.28 16.75 13.66
CA VAL A 114 -8.19 17.88 13.36
C VAL A 114 -7.37 19.10 12.99
N SER A 115 -7.74 19.73 11.89
CA SER A 115 -7.24 21.05 11.48
C SER A 115 -8.41 22.03 11.36
N LYS A 116 -8.12 23.28 11.07
CA LYS A 116 -9.17 24.30 10.80
C LYS A 116 -9.96 24.01 9.52
N HIS A 117 -9.45 23.18 8.61
CA HIS A 117 -10.04 22.93 7.31
C HIS A 117 -10.55 21.50 7.13
N GLY A 118 -10.12 20.56 7.97
CA GLY A 118 -10.51 19.17 7.83
C GLY A 118 -10.14 18.27 9.00
N VAL A 119 -10.65 17.05 8.97
CA VAL A 119 -10.42 15.99 9.93
C VAL A 119 -10.01 14.71 9.22
N ALA A 120 -9.11 13.96 9.84
CA ALA A 120 -8.75 12.62 9.45
C ALA A 120 -8.98 11.66 10.60
N ASP A 121 -9.85 10.68 10.41
CA ASP A 121 -10.19 9.63 11.37
C ASP A 121 -9.59 8.30 10.98
N LEU A 122 -8.76 7.73 11.86
CA LEU A 122 -8.19 6.40 11.71
C LEU A 122 -9.02 5.38 12.47
N SER A 123 -9.56 4.39 11.78
CA SER A 123 -10.34 3.30 12.37
C SER A 123 -9.70 1.95 12.09
N GLY A 124 -9.76 1.03 13.06
CA GLY A 124 -9.34 -0.37 12.90
C GLY A 124 -7.87 -0.64 12.53
N PRO A 125 -6.88 0.23 12.83
CA PRO A 125 -5.50 -0.06 12.53
C PRO A 125 -4.99 -1.22 13.38
N THR A 126 -4.02 -2.00 12.86
CA THR A 126 -3.30 -2.99 13.65
C THR A 126 -2.21 -2.36 14.50
N THR A 127 -1.66 -1.22 14.05
CA THR A 127 -0.68 -0.42 14.80
C THR A 127 -1.06 1.05 14.72
N CYS A 128 -0.97 1.74 15.85
CA CYS A 128 -1.08 3.19 15.93
C CYS A 128 -0.30 3.63 17.18
N GLU A 129 0.91 4.14 16.99
CA GLU A 129 1.85 4.47 18.06
C GLU A 129 2.69 5.69 17.71
N LEU A 130 3.20 6.37 18.73
CA LEU A 130 4.16 7.45 18.58
C LEU A 130 5.56 6.89 18.83
N LEU A 131 6.48 7.21 17.93
CA LEU A 131 7.87 6.77 17.98
C LEU A 131 8.80 7.96 18.10
N ASP A 132 9.87 7.78 18.86
CA ASP A 132 11.06 8.61 18.76
C ASP A 132 11.96 8.14 17.60
N LEU A 133 13.11 8.79 17.42
CA LEU A 133 14.04 8.45 16.34
C LEU A 133 14.56 7.01 16.45
N GLU A 134 14.78 6.51 17.66
CA GLU A 134 15.26 5.13 17.88
C GLU A 134 14.15 4.13 17.54
N GLY A 135 12.91 4.42 17.89
CA GLY A 135 11.76 3.62 17.49
C GLY A 135 11.60 3.55 15.96
N VAL A 136 11.77 4.67 15.26
CA VAL A 136 11.76 4.69 13.78
C VAL A 136 12.87 3.80 13.21
N LYS A 137 14.12 3.96 13.68
CA LYS A 137 15.23 3.12 13.24
C LYS A 137 14.99 1.63 13.50
N ALA A 138 14.37 1.29 14.65
CA ALA A 138 14.02 -0.08 14.97
C ALA A 138 12.95 -0.67 14.04
N VAL A 139 12.00 0.15 13.58
CA VAL A 139 11.01 -0.25 12.55
C VAL A 139 11.72 -0.45 11.21
N GLU A 140 12.51 0.53 10.76
CA GLU A 140 13.23 0.47 9.48
C GLU A 140 14.20 -0.71 9.41
N ALA A 141 14.90 -1.02 10.48
CA ALA A 141 15.85 -2.13 10.55
C ALA A 141 15.20 -3.52 10.32
N ARG A 142 13.89 -3.64 10.50
CA ARG A 142 13.14 -4.87 10.25
C ARG A 142 12.68 -5.01 8.80
N LEU A 143 12.73 -3.93 8.03
CA LEU A 143 12.30 -3.93 6.63
C LEU A 143 13.37 -4.55 5.74
N GLY A 144 12.92 -5.26 4.74
CA GLY A 144 13.74 -5.69 3.62
C GLY A 144 14.07 -4.53 2.69
N PRO A 145 14.80 -4.81 1.61
CA PRO A 145 15.14 -3.78 0.63
C PRO A 145 13.89 -3.18 0.01
N ASP A 146 13.89 -1.84 -0.10
CA ASP A 146 12.85 -1.08 -0.77
C ASP A 146 13.25 -0.87 -2.25
N PRO A 147 12.40 -1.30 -3.21
CA PRO A 147 12.66 -1.11 -4.64
C PRO A 147 12.76 0.36 -5.08
N LEU A 148 12.21 1.28 -4.28
CA LEU A 148 12.23 2.72 -4.55
C LEU A 148 13.32 3.48 -3.77
N ALA A 149 14.14 2.79 -2.96
CA ALA A 149 15.19 3.45 -2.18
C ALA A 149 16.22 4.15 -3.09
N PRO A 150 16.41 5.47 -2.97
CA PRO A 150 17.35 6.21 -3.80
C PRO A 150 18.78 5.69 -3.68
N GLY A 151 19.45 5.46 -4.82
CA GLY A 151 20.86 5.05 -4.87
C GLY A 151 21.19 3.63 -4.39
N LYS A 152 20.21 2.85 -3.91
CA LYS A 152 20.42 1.50 -3.36
C LYS A 152 19.76 0.39 -4.17
N THR A 153 19.26 0.67 -5.36
CA THR A 153 18.45 -0.28 -6.15
C THR A 153 19.22 -1.56 -6.51
N ALA A 154 20.50 -1.46 -6.88
CA ALA A 154 21.31 -2.63 -7.25
C ALA A 154 21.63 -3.52 -6.03
N GLU A 155 22.02 -2.91 -4.90
CA GLU A 155 22.26 -3.61 -3.63
C GLU A 155 20.97 -4.23 -3.08
N GLY A 156 19.87 -3.47 -3.13
CA GLY A 156 18.54 -3.95 -2.73
C GLY A 156 18.09 -5.15 -3.54
N LYS A 157 18.31 -5.13 -4.85
CA LYS A 157 18.04 -6.26 -5.76
C LYS A 157 18.82 -7.50 -5.37
N ALA A 158 20.12 -7.37 -5.11
CA ALA A 158 20.95 -8.49 -4.68
C ALA A 158 20.48 -9.06 -3.34
N THR A 159 20.17 -8.20 -2.40
CA THR A 159 19.61 -8.56 -1.07
C THR A 159 18.27 -9.28 -1.19
N PHE A 160 17.35 -8.77 -2.02
CA PHE A 160 16.08 -9.43 -2.30
C PHE A 160 16.27 -10.84 -2.85
N ILE A 161 17.13 -11.00 -3.87
CA ILE A 161 17.42 -12.30 -4.46
C ILE A 161 17.97 -13.28 -3.40
N ALA A 162 18.91 -12.84 -2.57
CA ALA A 162 19.46 -13.65 -1.50
C ALA A 162 18.38 -13.99 -0.45
N ASN A 163 17.55 -13.01 -0.06
CA ASN A 163 16.46 -13.20 0.89
C ASN A 163 15.45 -14.24 0.43
N VAL A 164 15.08 -14.24 -0.85
CA VAL A 164 14.13 -15.20 -1.42
C VAL A 164 14.78 -16.57 -1.52
N ARG A 165 15.99 -16.68 -2.10
CA ARG A 165 16.61 -17.98 -2.41
C ARG A 165 17.02 -18.80 -1.18
N ARG A 166 17.28 -18.17 -0.05
CA ARG A 166 17.56 -18.88 1.21
C ARG A 166 16.32 -19.49 1.89
N ARG A 167 15.11 -19.21 1.36
CA ARG A 167 13.84 -19.63 1.95
C ARG A 167 13.11 -20.65 1.09
N ARG A 168 12.60 -21.73 1.73
CA ARG A 168 11.77 -22.76 1.06
C ARG A 168 10.28 -22.41 1.04
N ARG A 169 9.90 -21.28 1.58
CA ARG A 169 8.51 -20.79 1.54
C ARG A 169 8.11 -20.44 0.11
N ALA A 170 6.78 -20.44 -0.14
CA ALA A 170 6.22 -20.04 -1.43
C ALA A 170 6.53 -18.57 -1.73
N ILE A 171 6.82 -18.25 -3.00
CA ILE A 171 7.15 -16.88 -3.40
C ILE A 171 6.01 -15.90 -3.13
N GLY A 172 4.74 -16.35 -3.26
CA GLY A 172 3.59 -15.53 -2.92
C GLY A 172 3.51 -15.14 -1.44
N GLU A 173 4.06 -15.97 -0.54
CA GLU A 173 4.20 -15.62 0.88
C GLU A 173 5.38 -14.67 1.13
N LEU A 174 6.49 -14.92 0.42
CA LEU A 174 7.72 -14.14 0.58
C LEU A 174 7.54 -12.70 0.10
N LEU A 175 6.76 -12.46 -0.94
CA LEU A 175 6.46 -11.10 -1.42
C LEU A 175 5.56 -10.30 -0.45
N MET A 176 4.83 -10.97 0.43
CA MET A 176 4.04 -10.31 1.48
C MET A 176 4.85 -10.05 2.76
N ASP A 177 6.02 -10.66 2.89
CA ASP A 177 6.91 -10.51 4.03
C ASP A 177 7.80 -9.28 3.83
N GLN A 178 7.44 -8.19 4.51
CA GLN A 178 8.14 -6.90 4.38
C GLN A 178 9.62 -6.95 4.82
N SER A 179 10.05 -8.01 5.48
CA SER A 179 11.47 -8.27 5.76
C SER A 179 12.22 -8.87 4.56
N VAL A 180 11.50 -9.31 3.54
CA VAL A 180 12.05 -9.84 2.29
C VAL A 180 12.15 -8.77 1.23
N ILE A 181 11.08 -7.98 1.09
CA ILE A 181 10.94 -6.84 0.17
C ILE A 181 9.94 -5.86 0.78
N ALA A 182 10.29 -4.59 0.88
CA ALA A 182 9.40 -3.55 1.37
C ALA A 182 8.45 -3.04 0.27
N GLY A 183 7.29 -2.55 0.65
CA GLY A 183 6.33 -1.88 -0.24
C GLY A 183 5.41 -2.78 -1.06
N VAL A 184 5.70 -4.07 -1.20
CA VAL A 184 4.87 -5.01 -1.96
C VAL A 184 3.68 -5.46 -1.13
N GLY A 185 2.47 -5.16 -1.61
CA GLY A 185 1.19 -5.60 -1.03
C GLY A 185 0.49 -6.66 -1.88
N ASN A 186 -0.76 -6.98 -1.50
CA ASN A 186 -1.52 -8.06 -2.13
C ASN A 186 -1.75 -7.87 -3.64
N ILE A 187 -1.95 -6.63 -4.08
CA ILE A 187 -2.12 -6.29 -5.50
C ILE A 187 -0.81 -6.58 -6.24
N TYR A 188 0.27 -5.96 -5.82
CA TYR A 188 1.57 -6.16 -6.48
C TYR A 188 2.05 -7.61 -6.40
N ARG A 189 1.79 -8.33 -5.29
CA ARG A 189 2.06 -9.78 -5.21
C ARG A 189 1.40 -10.56 -6.34
N ALA A 190 0.10 -10.36 -6.54
CA ALA A 190 -0.65 -11.10 -7.55
C ALA A 190 -0.20 -10.72 -8.96
N GLU A 191 -0.09 -9.43 -9.22
CA GLU A 191 0.16 -8.87 -10.54
C GLU A 191 1.61 -9.09 -11.02
N SER A 192 2.60 -8.83 -10.18
CA SER A 192 4.01 -9.03 -10.57
C SER A 192 4.34 -10.51 -10.80
N LEU A 193 3.77 -11.41 -9.99
CA LEU A 193 3.92 -12.86 -10.23
C LEU A 193 3.25 -13.31 -11.53
N PHE A 194 2.08 -12.75 -11.87
CA PHE A 194 1.43 -13.01 -13.15
C PHE A 194 2.29 -12.51 -14.31
N ARG A 195 2.76 -11.28 -14.27
CA ARG A 195 3.61 -10.66 -15.30
C ARG A 195 4.91 -11.44 -15.51
N ALA A 196 5.51 -11.92 -14.42
CA ALA A 196 6.70 -12.77 -14.45
C ALA A 196 6.44 -14.25 -14.85
N GLY A 197 5.18 -14.66 -14.98
CA GLY A 197 4.79 -16.05 -15.24
C GLY A 197 5.28 -17.01 -14.13
N ILE A 198 5.29 -16.57 -12.88
CA ILE A 198 5.75 -17.37 -11.74
C ILE A 198 4.55 -17.84 -10.93
N SER A 199 4.44 -19.16 -10.72
CA SER A 199 3.44 -19.70 -9.81
C SER A 199 3.64 -19.14 -8.41
N PRO A 200 2.60 -18.56 -7.78
CA PRO A 200 2.70 -18.03 -6.42
C PRO A 200 3.05 -19.09 -5.38
N ARG A 201 2.80 -20.35 -5.67
CA ARG A 201 3.10 -21.50 -4.80
C ARG A 201 4.53 -22.05 -4.99
N ARG A 202 5.27 -21.54 -5.98
CA ARG A 202 6.66 -21.98 -6.21
C ARG A 202 7.54 -21.56 -5.04
N GLN A 203 8.36 -22.48 -4.54
CA GLN A 203 9.32 -22.18 -3.48
C GLN A 203 10.36 -21.16 -3.95
N GLY A 204 10.66 -20.16 -3.13
CA GLY A 204 11.64 -19.12 -3.45
C GLY A 204 13.02 -19.68 -3.81
N ALA A 205 13.47 -20.72 -3.07
CA ALA A 205 14.74 -21.39 -3.33
C ALA A 205 14.84 -22.01 -4.75
N ASN A 206 13.71 -22.33 -5.38
CA ASN A 206 13.62 -22.98 -6.68
C ASN A 206 13.44 -21.97 -7.83
N ILE A 207 13.61 -20.67 -7.57
CA ILE A 207 13.54 -19.64 -8.60
C ILE A 207 14.96 -19.14 -8.90
N SER A 208 15.31 -19.06 -10.18
CA SER A 208 16.64 -18.58 -10.58
C SER A 208 16.84 -17.11 -10.20
N ALA A 209 18.09 -16.73 -9.91
CA ALA A 209 18.44 -15.35 -9.60
C ALA A 209 18.04 -14.38 -10.72
N GLN A 210 18.16 -14.81 -11.99
CA GLN A 210 17.75 -14.03 -13.14
C GLN A 210 16.24 -13.72 -13.13
N ARG A 211 15.39 -14.72 -12.84
CA ARG A 211 13.92 -14.51 -12.76
C ARG A 211 13.55 -13.63 -11.60
N LEU A 212 14.21 -13.79 -10.45
CA LEU A 212 14.01 -12.92 -9.29
C LEU A 212 14.46 -11.49 -9.57
N GLY A 213 15.56 -11.33 -10.30
CA GLY A 213 16.03 -10.01 -10.73
C GLY A 213 15.00 -9.28 -11.62
N LYS A 214 14.40 -9.99 -12.59
CA LYS A 214 13.31 -9.42 -13.40
C LYS A 214 12.06 -9.11 -12.59
N LEU A 215 11.73 -9.96 -11.62
CA LEU A 215 10.60 -9.72 -10.71
C LEU A 215 10.83 -8.47 -9.85
N TRP A 216 12.06 -8.24 -9.38
CA TRP A 216 12.43 -7.01 -8.67
C TRP A 216 12.26 -5.78 -9.55
N ASP A 217 12.79 -5.80 -10.78
CA ASP A 217 12.75 -4.67 -11.70
C ASP A 217 11.29 -4.32 -12.07
N ASP A 218 10.45 -5.33 -12.29
CA ASP A 218 9.02 -5.13 -12.55
C ASP A 218 8.29 -4.52 -11.33
N ASN A 219 8.57 -5.01 -10.11
CA ASN A 219 8.01 -4.41 -8.90
C ASN A 219 8.47 -2.95 -8.72
N ALA A 220 9.74 -2.64 -8.96
CA ALA A 220 10.25 -1.27 -8.86
C ALA A 220 9.52 -0.33 -9.84
N ALA A 221 9.34 -0.76 -11.08
CA ALA A 221 8.61 0.02 -12.09
C ALA A 221 7.13 0.21 -11.71
N LEU A 222 6.46 -0.85 -11.27
CA LEU A 222 5.04 -0.79 -10.88
C LEU A 222 4.83 0.08 -9.63
N LEU A 223 5.71 -0.02 -8.64
CA LEU A 223 5.67 0.80 -7.43
C LEU A 223 5.91 2.28 -7.76
N ALA A 224 6.92 2.58 -8.60
CA ALA A 224 7.21 3.95 -9.04
C ALA A 224 6.01 4.56 -9.78
N HIS A 225 5.37 3.79 -10.69
CA HIS A 225 4.16 4.22 -11.36
C HIS A 225 3.02 4.48 -10.38
N GLY A 226 2.82 3.57 -9.40
CA GLY A 226 1.79 3.73 -8.38
C GLY A 226 1.98 4.97 -7.51
N VAL A 227 3.22 5.30 -7.15
CA VAL A 227 3.55 6.54 -6.42
C VAL A 227 3.28 7.77 -7.28
N ALA A 228 3.74 7.78 -8.53
CA ALA A 228 3.59 8.93 -9.44
C ALA A 228 2.12 9.23 -9.78
N THR A 229 1.27 8.21 -9.89
CA THR A 229 -0.13 8.36 -10.33
C THR A 229 -1.16 8.29 -9.20
N GLY A 230 -0.75 7.86 -8.00
CA GLY A 230 -1.68 7.54 -6.92
C GLY A 230 -2.58 6.32 -7.22
N LEU A 231 -2.38 5.61 -8.34
CA LEU A 231 -3.20 4.49 -8.80
C LEU A 231 -2.34 3.25 -9.06
N ILE A 232 -2.85 2.08 -8.67
CA ILE A 232 -2.23 0.81 -9.02
C ILE A 232 -2.86 0.31 -10.31
N THR A 233 -2.12 0.43 -11.42
CA THR A 233 -2.45 -0.14 -12.72
C THR A 233 -1.28 -0.99 -13.18
N THR A 234 -1.54 -2.22 -13.58
CA THR A 234 -0.50 -3.22 -13.88
C THR A 234 -0.65 -3.83 -15.26
N VAL A 235 -1.83 -3.66 -15.88
CA VAL A 235 -2.09 -4.12 -17.25
C VAL A 235 -1.35 -3.20 -18.22
N ASN A 236 -0.64 -3.80 -19.18
CA ASN A 236 -0.05 -3.02 -20.28
C ASN A 236 -1.16 -2.47 -21.18
N SER A 237 -0.96 -1.29 -21.77
CA SER A 237 -1.93 -0.65 -22.65
C SER A 237 -2.49 -1.59 -23.72
N ASP A 238 -1.61 -2.38 -24.32
CA ASP A 238 -1.95 -3.30 -25.45
C ASP A 238 -2.76 -4.53 -25.00
N ASP A 239 -2.75 -4.85 -23.70
CA ASP A 239 -3.50 -5.96 -23.10
C ASP A 239 -4.86 -5.49 -22.51
N VAL A 240 -5.15 -4.19 -22.51
CA VAL A 240 -6.43 -3.64 -22.05
C VAL A 240 -7.53 -3.93 -23.08
N PRO A 241 -8.62 -4.63 -22.71
CA PRO A 241 -9.72 -4.86 -23.64
C PRO A 241 -10.39 -3.55 -24.06
N ASP A 242 -10.70 -3.41 -25.35
CA ASP A 242 -11.47 -2.31 -25.89
C ASP A 242 -12.63 -2.84 -26.76
N PRO A 243 -13.88 -2.65 -26.34
CA PRO A 243 -14.34 -2.03 -25.09
C PRO A 243 -14.07 -2.92 -23.85
N LEU A 244 -13.99 -2.28 -22.68
CA LEU A 244 -13.93 -3.01 -21.41
C LEU A 244 -15.19 -3.88 -21.22
N PRO A 245 -15.07 -5.15 -20.82
CA PRO A 245 -16.23 -5.98 -20.53
C PRO A 245 -17.09 -5.36 -19.41
N PRO A 246 -18.41 -5.22 -19.60
CA PRO A 246 -19.28 -4.58 -18.60
C PRO A 246 -19.28 -5.25 -17.24
N ASP A 247 -19.02 -6.56 -17.22
CA ASP A 247 -19.00 -7.42 -16.04
C ASP A 247 -17.59 -7.61 -15.44
N ASP A 248 -16.56 -6.98 -16.02
CA ASP A 248 -15.16 -7.07 -15.59
C ASP A 248 -14.45 -5.70 -15.62
N PRO A 249 -14.87 -4.75 -14.77
CA PRO A 249 -14.31 -3.40 -14.77
C PRO A 249 -12.83 -3.36 -14.35
N GLU A 250 -12.33 -4.41 -13.70
CA GLU A 250 -10.94 -4.56 -13.30
C GLU A 250 -10.01 -4.91 -14.47
N ALA A 251 -10.53 -5.38 -15.60
CA ALA A 251 -9.72 -5.75 -16.77
C ALA A 251 -8.90 -4.59 -17.34
N GLY A 252 -9.31 -3.34 -17.09
CA GLY A 252 -8.54 -2.14 -17.45
C GLY A 252 -7.39 -1.79 -16.49
N ARG A 253 -7.32 -2.45 -15.33
CA ARG A 253 -6.36 -2.13 -14.27
C ARG A 253 -5.43 -3.27 -13.90
N TRP A 254 -5.97 -4.49 -13.77
CA TRP A 254 -5.27 -5.65 -13.25
C TRP A 254 -5.45 -6.88 -14.14
N TYR A 255 -4.41 -7.72 -14.23
CA TYR A 255 -4.47 -9.00 -14.94
C TYR A 255 -5.24 -10.06 -14.17
N VAL A 256 -5.04 -10.15 -12.86
CA VAL A 256 -5.59 -11.25 -12.02
C VAL A 256 -6.25 -10.76 -10.74
N TYR A 257 -5.83 -9.63 -10.18
CA TYR A 257 -6.32 -9.16 -8.89
C TYR A 257 -7.82 -8.86 -8.95
N HIS A 258 -8.61 -9.39 -7.99
CA HIS A 258 -10.08 -9.32 -7.92
C HIS A 258 -10.82 -9.89 -9.15
N ARG A 259 -10.15 -10.65 -10.01
CA ARG A 259 -10.74 -11.19 -11.23
C ARG A 259 -10.99 -12.70 -11.19
N THR A 260 -11.15 -13.31 -10.01
CA THR A 260 -11.46 -14.75 -9.86
C THR A 260 -12.66 -15.13 -10.71
N GLY A 261 -12.53 -16.22 -11.50
CA GLY A 261 -13.53 -16.72 -12.42
C GLY A 261 -13.59 -15.97 -13.77
N ARG A 262 -13.01 -14.78 -13.87
CA ARG A 262 -12.93 -14.01 -15.13
C ARG A 262 -11.87 -14.59 -16.07
N PRO A 263 -12.05 -14.47 -17.39
CA PRO A 263 -11.05 -14.94 -18.34
C PRO A 263 -9.74 -14.16 -18.20
N CYS A 264 -8.62 -14.87 -18.23
CA CYS A 264 -7.28 -14.28 -18.27
C CYS A 264 -7.11 -13.45 -19.55
N LEU A 265 -6.65 -12.21 -19.44
CA LEU A 265 -6.45 -11.31 -20.59
C LEU A 265 -5.45 -11.84 -21.62
N ARG A 266 -4.53 -12.75 -21.20
CA ARG A 266 -3.53 -13.32 -22.12
C ARG A 266 -3.92 -14.67 -22.72
N CYS A 267 -4.64 -15.52 -21.99
CA CYS A 267 -4.85 -16.91 -22.44
C CYS A 267 -6.30 -17.42 -22.31
N GLY A 268 -7.24 -16.58 -21.84
CA GLY A 268 -8.65 -16.92 -21.69
C GLY A 268 -9.00 -17.89 -20.54
N THR A 269 -8.00 -18.52 -19.89
CA THR A 269 -8.25 -19.43 -18.77
C THR A 269 -8.85 -18.66 -17.59
N PRO A 270 -9.88 -19.19 -16.89
CA PRO A 270 -10.42 -18.53 -15.72
C PRO A 270 -9.37 -18.29 -14.65
N ILE A 271 -9.33 -17.06 -14.10
CA ILE A 271 -8.46 -16.71 -12.99
C ILE A 271 -8.88 -17.49 -11.75
N ALA A 272 -7.92 -18.11 -11.09
CA ALA A 272 -8.13 -18.84 -9.86
C ALA A 272 -7.96 -17.92 -8.63
N GLY A 273 -8.69 -18.24 -7.57
CA GLY A 273 -8.59 -17.58 -6.27
C GLY A 273 -8.46 -18.60 -5.14
N ASP A 274 -7.65 -18.32 -4.14
CA ASP A 274 -7.47 -19.14 -2.94
C ASP A 274 -6.97 -18.29 -1.78
N MET A 275 -6.94 -18.83 -0.57
CA MET A 275 -6.39 -18.14 0.60
C MET A 275 -4.89 -18.44 0.77
N MET A 276 -4.09 -17.39 1.00
CA MET A 276 -2.68 -17.50 1.36
C MET A 276 -2.35 -16.45 2.42
N GLN A 277 -1.95 -16.89 3.61
CA GLN A 277 -1.65 -16.01 4.77
C GLN A 277 -2.77 -15.01 5.09
N GLY A 278 -4.01 -15.49 5.16
CA GLY A 278 -5.17 -14.68 5.52
C GLY A 278 -5.63 -13.68 4.45
N ARG A 279 -5.05 -13.72 3.25
CA ARG A 279 -5.41 -12.85 2.12
C ARG A 279 -5.73 -13.66 0.88
N THR A 280 -6.69 -13.20 0.10
CA THR A 280 -7.01 -13.84 -1.18
C THR A 280 -5.83 -13.73 -2.14
N LEU A 281 -5.39 -14.86 -2.64
CA LEU A 281 -4.40 -15.02 -3.69
C LEU A 281 -5.13 -15.13 -5.02
N PHE A 282 -4.64 -14.43 -6.05
CA PHE A 282 -5.18 -14.48 -7.41
C PHE A 282 -4.08 -14.89 -8.37
N TRP A 283 -4.36 -15.81 -9.30
CA TRP A 283 -3.40 -16.22 -10.34
C TRP A 283 -4.09 -16.86 -11.54
N CYS A 284 -3.40 -16.87 -12.68
CA CYS A 284 -3.83 -17.65 -13.84
C CYS A 284 -3.18 -19.05 -13.81
N PRO A 285 -3.95 -20.13 -13.69
CA PRO A 285 -3.38 -21.49 -13.62
C PRO A 285 -2.55 -21.88 -14.85
N ARG A 286 -2.92 -21.38 -16.04
CA ARG A 286 -2.19 -21.66 -17.28
C ARG A 286 -0.93 -20.82 -17.44
N CYS A 287 -1.00 -19.51 -17.24
CA CYS A 287 0.17 -18.62 -17.42
C CYS A 287 1.22 -18.81 -16.32
N GLN A 288 0.82 -19.23 -15.12
CA GLN A 288 1.66 -19.35 -13.93
C GLN A 288 1.81 -20.80 -13.44
N GLY A 289 1.30 -21.77 -14.18
CA GLY A 289 1.21 -23.20 -13.76
C GLY A 289 2.51 -24.00 -13.85
N ARG A 290 3.66 -23.36 -14.16
CA ARG A 290 4.96 -24.06 -14.31
C ARG A 290 6.03 -23.51 -13.37
#